data_85b580145f8d1bcf970d52130a8516cc
#
_entry.id   85b580145f8d1bcf970d52130a8516cc
#
_cell.length_a   1.000
_cell.length_b   1.000
_cell.length_c   1.000
_cell.angle_alpha   90.00
_cell.angle_beta   90.00
_cell.angle_gamma   90.00
#
_symmetry.space_group_name_H-M   'P 1'
#
loop_
_entity.id
_entity.type
_entity.pdbx_description
1 polymer ?
#
loop_
_entity_poly.entity_id
_entity_poly.type
_entity_poly.pdbx_seq_one_letter_code
_entity_poly.pdbx_strand_id
1 'polypeptide(L)'
;MWPGHPPARSHRHKRTDACAIIGVAALGLAVALTVVLLRAGSGAGSEAAARSPARRDASRRGPHAISVVRAAAVGREVSVWLPYWSMAAAYDSAIANAGVVGTASPFWYTISGDWRIEDDSGAGDPSVIGGLHARGIKVIPTVTESDDMQEFDRLLASPPRRSAMVRALVTIARSRDYNGVNLDFEEFALDRAHRAGPADEAAALYPAFVGDVCRALHTIDRSCTVTVMARTSAARVYWRNKLATWVYDYSALAEVADRVQIMAYDEHAPGTAPGPVAPFPWVEQVVHYTSATMPVDKVDLALAAYGYDWSRGQTSPITSRQAAELVVQTGASPSWNASQAEETFHYTSHRRRYTVWYENARANYDRAILAKAAGFAGVEVWYAGAEDPAVWPLLRGLYAR
;
A
#
# COMPACT_ATOMS: atom_id res chain seq x y z
N MET A 1 10.41 -3.14 6.85
CA MET A 1 11.52 -2.22 6.55
C MET A 1 11.76 -2.31 5.05
N TRP A 2 11.46 -1.24 4.33
CA TRP A 2 11.46 -1.19 2.86
C TRP A 2 12.86 -1.26 2.29
N PRO A 3 13.04 -1.76 1.05
CA PRO A 3 14.35 -1.80 0.40
C PRO A 3 14.96 -0.40 0.29
N GLY A 4 16.10 -0.17 0.95
CA GLY A 4 16.84 1.08 0.90
C GLY A 4 16.53 2.09 2.00
N HIS A 5 15.55 1.86 2.87
CA HIS A 5 15.30 2.74 4.01
C HIS A 5 16.51 2.74 4.96
N PRO A 6 17.14 3.88 5.25
CA PRO A 6 18.14 3.93 6.30
C PRO A 6 17.47 3.60 7.65
N PRO A 7 18.14 2.90 8.58
CA PRO A 7 17.57 2.60 9.88
C PRO A 7 17.19 3.92 10.58
N ALA A 8 15.97 3.95 11.14
CA ALA A 8 15.47 5.08 11.90
C ALA A 8 16.53 5.54 12.92
N ARG A 9 16.81 6.83 12.99
CA ARG A 9 17.74 7.39 13.97
C ARG A 9 17.14 7.19 15.37
N SER A 10 17.56 6.10 16.05
CA SER A 10 17.21 5.88 17.44
C SER A 10 17.79 7.01 18.28
N HIS A 11 16.98 7.91 18.79
CA HIS A 11 17.36 8.75 19.91
C HIS A 11 17.55 7.85 21.14
N ARG A 12 18.81 7.43 21.35
CA ARG A 12 19.24 6.67 22.52
C ARG A 12 18.99 7.52 23.77
N HIS A 13 17.89 7.28 24.46
CA HIS A 13 17.86 7.48 25.90
C HIS A 13 18.69 6.35 26.54
N LYS A 14 19.85 6.73 27.08
CA LYS A 14 20.65 5.84 27.92
C LYS A 14 19.83 5.41 29.12
N ARG A 15 19.47 4.14 29.17
CA ARG A 15 19.24 3.42 30.43
C ARG A 15 20.10 2.16 30.40
N THR A 16 21.05 2.13 31.32
CA THR A 16 21.80 0.97 31.76
C THR A 16 20.84 -0.04 32.40
N ASP A 17 20.94 -1.31 32.04
CA ASP A 17 21.30 -2.40 32.88
C ASP A 17 20.83 -3.79 32.41
N ALA A 18 21.80 -4.69 32.46
CA ALA A 18 21.76 -6.07 32.92
C ALA A 18 21.16 -7.18 32.04
N CYS A 19 22.08 -8.06 31.71
CA CYS A 19 21.95 -9.44 31.22
C CYS A 19 20.96 -10.29 31.99
N ALA A 20 20.22 -11.15 31.25
CA ALA A 20 19.96 -12.52 31.69
C ALA A 20 19.70 -13.42 30.49
N ILE A 21 20.59 -14.39 30.31
CA ILE A 21 20.46 -15.56 29.44
C ILE A 21 19.61 -16.59 30.20
N ILE A 22 18.56 -17.13 29.58
CA ILE A 22 18.07 -18.49 29.91
C ILE A 22 17.46 -19.09 28.64
N GLY A 23 18.08 -20.18 28.18
CA GLY A 23 17.48 -21.12 27.24
C GLY A 23 16.62 -22.15 27.97
N VAL A 24 15.68 -22.78 27.23
CA VAL A 24 15.21 -24.17 27.45
C VAL A 24 14.20 -24.54 26.36
N ALA A 25 14.58 -25.47 25.52
CA ALA A 25 14.04 -26.84 25.32
C ALA A 25 12.63 -26.99 24.72
N ALA A 26 12.62 -27.78 23.67
CA ALA A 26 11.50 -28.37 22.96
C ALA A 26 10.69 -29.34 23.79
N LEU A 27 9.36 -29.36 23.58
CA LEU A 27 8.54 -30.57 23.79
C LEU A 27 7.41 -30.57 22.76
N GLY A 28 7.37 -31.65 21.98
CA GLY A 28 6.28 -31.94 21.07
C GLY A 28 5.09 -32.61 21.79
N LEU A 29 3.90 -32.37 21.29
CA LEU A 29 2.75 -33.30 21.52
C LEU A 29 1.80 -33.26 20.33
N ALA A 30 1.60 -34.43 19.74
CA ALA A 30 0.57 -34.70 18.75
C ALA A 30 -0.78 -34.94 19.47
N VAL A 31 -1.87 -34.39 18.93
CA VAL A 31 -3.22 -34.84 19.29
C VAL A 31 -4.12 -34.89 18.06
N ALA A 32 -4.87 -35.97 18.05
CA ALA A 32 -5.64 -36.60 17.01
C ALA A 32 -6.88 -35.84 16.52
N LEU A 33 -7.20 -36.15 15.28
CA LEU A 33 -8.44 -35.92 14.54
C LEU A 33 -9.65 -36.55 15.25
N THR A 34 -10.76 -35.82 15.37
CA THR A 34 -12.08 -36.42 15.58
C THR A 34 -13.08 -35.77 14.63
N VAL A 35 -13.57 -36.60 13.72
CA VAL A 35 -14.66 -36.30 12.78
C VAL A 35 -15.98 -36.56 13.48
N VAL A 36 -16.92 -35.62 13.46
CA VAL A 36 -18.33 -35.86 13.76
C VAL A 36 -19.21 -35.39 12.61
N LEU A 37 -19.79 -36.37 11.94
CA LEU A 37 -20.92 -36.25 11.02
C LEU A 37 -22.22 -36.14 11.82
N LEU A 38 -23.07 -35.16 11.54
CA LEU A 38 -24.48 -35.20 11.87
C LEU A 38 -25.37 -34.72 10.72
N ARG A 39 -26.41 -35.52 10.54
CA ARG A 39 -27.35 -35.65 9.44
C ARG A 39 -28.36 -34.51 9.33
N ALA A 40 -28.85 -34.41 8.11
CA ALA A 40 -30.00 -33.64 7.62
C ALA A 40 -31.33 -33.95 8.37
N GLY A 41 -32.15 -32.92 8.46
CA GLY A 41 -33.56 -33.02 8.82
C GLY A 41 -34.38 -32.01 8.03
N SER A 42 -35.20 -32.51 7.13
CA SER A 42 -36.18 -31.84 6.33
C SER A 42 -37.43 -31.45 7.10
N GLY A 43 -38.02 -30.28 6.82
CA GLY A 43 -39.37 -29.93 7.31
C GLY A 43 -39.99 -28.80 6.48
N ALA A 44 -41.04 -29.15 5.78
CA ALA A 44 -41.82 -28.30 4.91
C ALA A 44 -42.97 -27.57 5.61
N GLY A 45 -43.46 -26.51 5.01
CA GLY A 45 -44.84 -26.00 5.11
C GLY A 45 -44.99 -24.68 5.84
N SER A 46 -45.47 -23.63 5.26
CA SER A 46 -46.89 -23.32 4.98
C SER A 46 -47.02 -21.87 4.50
N GLU A 47 -47.79 -21.70 3.46
CA GLU A 47 -48.31 -20.41 2.96
C GLU A 47 -49.22 -19.71 3.98
N ALA A 48 -49.18 -18.39 4.01
CA ALA A 48 -50.36 -17.57 4.30
C ALA A 48 -50.26 -16.21 3.59
N ALA A 49 -51.18 -16.00 2.68
CA ALA A 49 -51.47 -14.73 2.05
C ALA A 49 -52.25 -13.83 3.01
N ALA A 50 -52.06 -12.51 2.96
CA ALA A 50 -53.16 -11.53 2.90
C ALA A 50 -52.74 -10.06 3.02
N ARG A 51 -53.23 -9.32 2.02
CA ARG A 51 -53.90 -7.98 2.08
C ARG A 51 -53.03 -6.72 2.22
N SER A 52 -52.99 -6.00 1.11
CA SER A 52 -52.81 -4.54 1.05
C SER A 52 -53.90 -3.77 1.78
N PRO A 53 -53.60 -2.57 2.24
CA PRO A 53 -54.52 -1.45 2.03
C PRO A 53 -53.87 -0.16 1.48
N ALA A 54 -54.62 0.40 0.52
CA ALA A 54 -54.91 1.81 0.27
C ALA A 54 -53.78 2.83 0.10
N ARG A 55 -53.75 3.33 -1.13
CA ARG A 55 -53.25 4.64 -1.55
C ARG A 55 -53.64 5.78 -0.62
N ARG A 56 -52.65 6.61 -0.25
CA ARG A 56 -52.86 8.02 0.04
C ARG A 56 -51.98 8.87 -0.87
N ASP A 57 -52.68 9.67 -1.62
CA ASP A 57 -52.21 10.77 -2.44
C ASP A 57 -51.49 11.82 -1.58
N ALA A 58 -50.27 12.19 -1.98
CA ALA A 58 -49.62 13.37 -1.45
C ALA A 58 -48.90 14.10 -2.58
N SER A 59 -49.54 15.15 -2.97
CA SER A 59 -49.18 16.14 -3.98
C SER A 59 -47.76 16.68 -3.92
N ARG A 60 -47.16 16.77 -5.09
CA ARG A 60 -46.32 17.87 -5.61
C ARG A 60 -45.32 18.52 -4.64
N ARG A 61 -44.09 18.01 -4.63
CA ARG A 61 -42.89 18.83 -4.53
C ARG A 61 -42.03 18.63 -5.77
N GLY A 62 -41.69 19.73 -6.44
CA GLY A 62 -40.93 19.74 -7.69
C GLY A 62 -39.53 19.13 -7.50
N PRO A 63 -38.90 18.65 -8.58
CA PRO A 63 -37.59 18.05 -8.51
C PRO A 63 -36.57 19.12 -8.17
N HIS A 64 -35.96 19.02 -6.97
CA HIS A 64 -34.65 19.62 -6.74
C HIS A 64 -33.69 18.93 -7.71
N ALA A 65 -33.25 19.65 -8.72
CA ALA A 65 -32.16 19.25 -9.58
C ALA A 65 -30.92 19.09 -8.70
N ILE A 66 -30.63 17.85 -8.29
CA ILE A 66 -29.32 17.50 -7.78
C ILE A 66 -28.41 17.68 -8.98
N SER A 67 -27.64 18.76 -8.97
CA SER A 67 -26.53 18.96 -9.89
C SER A 67 -25.54 17.83 -9.58
N VAL A 68 -25.66 16.74 -10.33
CA VAL A 68 -24.62 15.71 -10.39
C VAL A 68 -23.43 16.42 -11.02
N VAL A 69 -22.55 16.94 -10.19
CA VAL A 69 -21.19 17.28 -10.63
C VAL A 69 -20.62 15.95 -11.15
N ARG A 70 -20.64 15.81 -12.46
CA ARG A 70 -20.03 14.69 -13.16
C ARG A 70 -18.54 14.78 -12.76
N ALA A 71 -18.09 13.93 -11.82
CA ALA A 71 -16.68 13.77 -11.55
C ALA A 71 -16.05 13.55 -12.93
N ALA A 72 -15.14 14.43 -13.32
CA ALA A 72 -14.35 14.25 -14.52
C ALA A 72 -13.74 12.86 -14.38
N ALA A 73 -13.98 12.00 -15.39
CA ALA A 73 -13.42 10.66 -15.40
C ALA A 73 -11.93 10.80 -15.12
N VAL A 74 -11.50 10.35 -13.95
CA VAL A 74 -10.07 10.36 -13.57
C VAL A 74 -9.40 9.46 -14.59
N GLY A 75 -8.58 10.05 -15.47
CA GLY A 75 -7.90 9.29 -16.52
C GLY A 75 -7.00 8.23 -15.86
N ARG A 76 -6.92 7.06 -16.48
CA ARG A 76 -5.95 6.04 -16.06
C ARG A 76 -4.56 6.63 -16.13
N GLU A 77 -3.78 6.53 -15.06
CA GLU A 77 -2.45 7.12 -14.99
C GLU A 77 -1.44 6.19 -14.33
N VAL A 78 -0.16 6.48 -14.55
CA VAL A 78 0.95 5.87 -13.82
C VAL A 78 1.40 6.88 -12.78
N SER A 79 1.42 6.44 -11.52
CA SER A 79 2.01 7.17 -10.40
C SER A 79 3.35 6.57 -10.02
N VAL A 80 4.19 7.34 -9.33
CA VAL A 80 5.50 6.87 -8.86
C VAL A 80 5.81 7.41 -7.48
N TRP A 81 6.40 6.59 -6.60
CA TRP A 81 7.01 7.06 -5.38
C TRP A 81 8.45 7.54 -5.62
N LEU A 82 8.82 8.62 -4.95
CA LEU A 82 10.15 9.20 -4.97
C LEU A 82 10.73 9.20 -3.54
N PRO A 83 11.44 8.12 -3.13
CA PRO A 83 11.99 8.07 -1.79
C PRO A 83 13.16 9.04 -1.63
N TYR A 84 13.21 9.74 -0.48
CA TYR A 84 14.23 10.76 -0.19
C TYR A 84 15.67 10.20 -0.23
N TRP A 85 15.86 8.92 0.09
CA TRP A 85 17.18 8.27 0.06
C TRP A 85 17.66 7.92 -1.37
N SER A 86 16.80 8.03 -2.36
CA SER A 86 17.10 7.80 -3.79
C SER A 86 16.54 8.93 -4.68
N MET A 87 16.30 10.11 -4.11
CA MET A 87 15.58 11.22 -4.76
C MET A 87 16.11 11.58 -6.14
N ALA A 88 17.43 11.69 -6.32
CA ALA A 88 18.00 12.07 -7.61
C ALA A 88 17.63 11.07 -8.72
N ALA A 89 17.84 9.77 -8.50
CA ALA A 89 17.52 8.73 -9.49
C ALA A 89 16.01 8.62 -9.72
N ALA A 90 15.22 8.78 -8.65
CA ALA A 90 13.76 8.72 -8.72
C ALA A 90 13.18 9.91 -9.50
N TYR A 91 13.68 11.11 -9.24
CA TYR A 91 13.30 12.32 -9.97
C TYR A 91 13.67 12.23 -11.46
N ASP A 92 14.90 11.80 -11.77
CA ASP A 92 15.36 11.65 -13.16
C ASP A 92 14.49 10.64 -13.91
N SER A 93 14.14 9.51 -13.29
CA SER A 93 13.23 8.53 -13.89
C SER A 93 11.84 9.11 -14.13
N ALA A 94 11.25 9.81 -13.16
CA ALA A 94 9.94 10.42 -13.30
C ALA A 94 9.91 11.45 -14.43
N ILE A 95 10.92 12.34 -14.50
CA ILE A 95 11.04 13.37 -15.55
C ILE A 95 11.24 12.76 -16.93
N ALA A 96 12.09 11.75 -17.06
CA ALA A 96 12.33 11.06 -18.34
C ALA A 96 11.07 10.37 -18.87
N ASN A 97 10.13 10.02 -17.98
CA ASN A 97 8.90 9.30 -18.31
C ASN A 97 7.63 10.14 -18.12
N ALA A 98 7.75 11.46 -18.11
CA ALA A 98 6.62 12.40 -17.95
C ALA A 98 5.49 12.23 -18.99
N GLY A 99 5.77 11.57 -20.13
CA GLY A 99 4.73 11.24 -21.12
C GLY A 99 3.74 10.15 -20.65
N VAL A 100 4.01 9.47 -19.54
CA VAL A 100 3.13 8.42 -18.95
C VAL A 100 2.95 8.63 -17.45
N VAL A 101 3.94 9.19 -16.74
CA VAL A 101 3.84 9.52 -15.32
C VAL A 101 2.97 10.75 -15.14
N GLY A 102 1.91 10.61 -14.36
CA GLY A 102 0.96 11.67 -14.06
C GLY A 102 1.05 12.24 -12.67
N THR A 103 1.52 11.41 -11.72
CA THR A 103 1.65 11.78 -10.31
C THR A 103 2.97 11.29 -9.76
N ALA A 104 3.60 12.10 -8.95
CA ALA A 104 4.78 11.75 -8.16
C ALA A 104 4.48 11.94 -6.68
N SER A 105 4.80 10.93 -5.89
CA SER A 105 4.60 10.89 -4.44
C SER A 105 5.95 10.87 -3.71
N PRO A 106 6.58 12.05 -3.49
CA PRO A 106 7.81 12.11 -2.72
C PRO A 106 7.60 11.63 -1.28
N PHE A 107 8.48 10.77 -0.79
CA PHE A 107 8.50 10.29 0.59
C PHE A 107 9.18 11.34 1.46
N TRP A 108 8.41 12.31 1.97
CA TRP A 108 8.97 13.52 2.56
C TRP A 108 8.57 13.81 3.99
N TYR A 109 7.57 13.10 4.51
CA TYR A 109 7.02 13.45 5.81
C TYR A 109 6.77 12.21 6.67
N THR A 110 7.10 12.33 7.95
CA THR A 110 6.79 11.30 8.94
C THR A 110 6.05 11.91 10.13
N ILE A 111 4.95 11.31 10.57
CA ILE A 111 4.30 11.67 11.83
C ILE A 111 5.09 11.04 12.97
N SER A 112 5.70 11.86 13.81
CA SER A 112 6.48 11.40 14.97
C SER A 112 5.60 10.97 16.15
N GLY A 113 6.20 10.30 17.13
CA GLY A 113 5.51 9.81 18.32
C GLY A 113 4.89 10.90 19.19
N ASP A 114 5.27 12.18 19.03
CA ASP A 114 4.66 13.34 19.68
C ASP A 114 3.61 14.06 18.80
N TRP A 115 3.18 13.41 17.71
CA TRP A 115 2.20 13.85 16.71
C TRP A 115 2.58 15.11 15.95
N ARG A 116 3.85 15.30 15.70
CA ARG A 116 4.36 16.31 14.79
C ARG A 116 4.61 15.69 13.43
N ILE A 117 4.50 16.51 12.41
CA ILE A 117 4.98 16.13 11.08
C ILE A 117 6.42 16.58 10.99
N GLU A 118 7.32 15.63 10.82
CA GLU A 118 8.74 15.85 10.63
C GLU A 118 9.07 15.82 9.14
N ASP A 119 9.94 16.73 8.73
CA ASP A 119 10.46 16.80 7.37
C ASP A 119 11.59 15.77 7.20
N ASP A 120 11.45 14.86 6.26
CA ASP A 120 12.53 14.01 5.80
C ASP A 120 13.49 14.78 4.89
N SER A 121 14.63 14.18 4.53
CA SER A 121 15.66 14.86 3.75
C SER A 121 15.13 15.38 2.41
N GLY A 122 15.26 16.66 2.15
CA GLY A 122 14.80 17.31 0.92
C GLY A 122 13.30 17.59 0.87
N ALA A 123 12.59 17.48 2.00
CA ALA A 123 11.16 17.75 2.04
C ALA A 123 10.83 19.17 1.58
N GLY A 124 9.93 19.27 0.61
CA GLY A 124 9.48 20.52 0.06
C GLY A 124 10.50 21.23 -0.83
N ASP A 125 11.49 20.53 -1.38
CA ASP A 125 12.45 21.12 -2.32
C ASP A 125 11.73 21.77 -3.52
N PRO A 126 11.80 23.11 -3.67
CA PRO A 126 11.07 23.81 -4.72
C PRO A 126 11.59 23.48 -6.12
N SER A 127 12.84 23.01 -6.27
CA SER A 127 13.41 22.62 -7.55
C SER A 127 12.78 21.30 -8.03
N VAL A 128 12.58 20.34 -7.13
CA VAL A 128 11.90 19.07 -7.42
C VAL A 128 10.43 19.33 -7.74
N ILE A 129 9.73 20.10 -6.90
CA ILE A 129 8.31 20.43 -7.10
C ILE A 129 8.11 21.16 -8.43
N GLY A 130 8.85 22.24 -8.66
CA GLY A 130 8.76 23.03 -9.88
C GLY A 130 9.13 22.24 -11.13
N GLY A 131 10.14 21.39 -11.07
CA GLY A 131 10.56 20.53 -12.18
C GLY A 131 9.50 19.48 -12.56
N LEU A 132 8.81 18.87 -11.59
CA LEU A 132 7.70 17.96 -11.81
C LEU A 132 6.49 18.69 -12.40
N HIS A 133 6.08 19.83 -11.81
CA HIS A 133 4.97 20.64 -12.29
C HIS A 133 5.21 21.15 -13.73
N ALA A 134 6.45 21.55 -14.06
CA ALA A 134 6.82 21.99 -15.43
C ALA A 134 6.63 20.87 -16.48
N ARG A 135 6.55 19.61 -16.06
CA ARG A 135 6.27 18.44 -16.90
C ARG A 135 4.83 17.95 -16.82
N GLY A 136 3.96 18.67 -16.10
CA GLY A 136 2.56 18.31 -15.89
C GLY A 136 2.37 17.14 -14.94
N ILE A 137 3.39 16.81 -14.14
CA ILE A 137 3.32 15.76 -13.10
C ILE A 137 2.82 16.41 -11.82
N LYS A 138 1.75 15.87 -11.25
CA LYS A 138 1.25 16.28 -9.94
C LYS A 138 2.21 15.85 -8.84
N VAL A 139 2.33 16.68 -7.81
CA VAL A 139 3.14 16.36 -6.61
C VAL A 139 2.21 16.13 -5.44
N ILE A 140 2.14 14.88 -4.98
CA ILE A 140 1.31 14.42 -3.88
C ILE A 140 2.23 13.70 -2.88
N PRO A 141 2.88 14.44 -1.96
CA PRO A 141 3.86 13.84 -1.05
C PRO A 141 3.24 12.78 -0.16
N THR A 142 4.01 11.74 0.11
CA THR A 142 3.69 10.69 1.06
C THR A 142 4.02 11.14 2.48
N VAL A 143 3.08 10.85 3.37
CA VAL A 143 3.20 11.02 4.82
C VAL A 143 3.07 9.64 5.44
N THR A 144 4.11 9.22 6.18
CA THR A 144 4.14 7.96 6.94
C THR A 144 3.92 8.23 8.42
N GLU A 145 3.82 7.20 9.24
CA GLU A 145 3.93 7.29 10.68
C GLU A 145 5.24 6.68 11.19
N SER A 146 5.67 7.12 12.36
CA SER A 146 6.83 6.54 13.04
C SER A 146 6.51 5.15 13.61
N ASP A 147 7.56 4.41 13.96
CA ASP A 147 7.47 3.06 14.57
C ASP A 147 6.71 3.03 15.93
N ASP A 148 6.31 4.17 16.48
CA ASP A 148 5.52 4.21 17.72
C ASP A 148 4.02 4.05 17.46
N MET A 149 3.66 2.81 17.22
CA MET A 149 2.31 2.39 16.91
C MET A 149 1.29 2.67 18.03
N GLN A 150 1.71 2.73 19.30
CA GLN A 150 0.80 3.04 20.42
C GLN A 150 0.44 4.51 20.40
N GLU A 151 1.37 5.37 20.02
CA GLU A 151 1.09 6.81 19.89
C GLU A 151 0.14 7.07 18.72
N PHE A 152 0.25 6.33 17.62
CA PHE A 152 -0.69 6.47 16.52
C PHE A 152 -2.12 6.05 16.93
N ASP A 153 -2.28 4.97 17.70
CA ASP A 153 -3.58 4.60 18.26
C ASP A 153 -4.16 5.69 19.18
N ARG A 154 -3.31 6.34 19.99
CA ARG A 154 -3.73 7.48 20.83
C ARG A 154 -4.10 8.72 20.01
N LEU A 155 -3.44 8.93 18.86
CA LEU A 155 -3.84 9.97 17.92
C LEU A 155 -5.24 9.68 17.39
N LEU A 156 -5.47 8.46 16.89
CA LEU A 156 -6.75 8.04 16.34
C LEU A 156 -7.89 8.16 17.37
N ALA A 157 -7.63 7.79 18.62
CA ALA A 157 -8.62 7.84 19.71
C ALA A 157 -8.93 9.26 20.23
N SER A 158 -8.12 10.27 19.88
CA SER A 158 -8.24 11.63 20.43
C SER A 158 -8.75 12.65 19.41
N PRO A 159 -10.02 13.09 19.45
CA PRO A 159 -10.54 14.10 18.53
C PRO A 159 -9.72 15.40 18.48
N PRO A 160 -9.21 15.97 19.60
CA PRO A 160 -8.36 17.15 19.53
C PRO A 160 -7.05 16.91 18.77
N ARG A 161 -6.42 15.74 18.94
CA ARG A 161 -5.19 15.38 18.25
C ARG A 161 -5.41 15.14 16.76
N ARG A 162 -6.46 14.41 16.39
CA ARG A 162 -6.87 14.27 14.98
C ARG A 162 -7.08 15.64 14.34
N SER A 163 -7.82 16.53 14.98
CA SER A 163 -8.06 17.88 14.44
C SER A 163 -6.77 18.69 14.30
N ALA A 164 -5.81 18.57 15.22
CA ALA A 164 -4.51 19.23 15.12
C ALA A 164 -3.70 18.67 13.94
N MET A 165 -3.66 17.33 13.77
CA MET A 165 -2.97 16.67 12.68
C MET A 165 -3.58 17.04 11.31
N VAL A 166 -4.90 17.04 11.19
CA VAL A 166 -5.61 17.48 9.97
C VAL A 166 -5.18 18.91 9.59
N ARG A 167 -5.15 19.84 10.55
CA ARG A 167 -4.68 21.21 10.26
C ARG A 167 -3.23 21.28 9.83
N ALA A 168 -2.36 20.45 10.41
CA ALA A 168 -0.95 20.39 10.03
C ALA A 168 -0.77 19.90 8.58
N LEU A 169 -1.44 18.81 8.20
CA LEU A 169 -1.43 18.26 6.83
C LEU A 169 -1.95 19.28 5.81
N VAL A 170 -3.07 19.96 6.11
CA VAL A 170 -3.62 21.03 5.25
C VAL A 170 -2.63 22.20 5.10
N THR A 171 -1.93 22.56 6.19
CA THR A 171 -0.94 23.64 6.16
C THR A 171 0.22 23.28 5.26
N ILE A 172 0.75 22.06 5.34
CA ILE A 172 1.82 21.57 4.46
C ILE A 172 1.37 21.58 2.99
N ALA A 173 0.20 21.00 2.71
CA ALA A 173 -0.32 20.93 1.34
C ALA A 173 -0.47 22.33 0.70
N ARG A 174 -0.93 23.31 1.49
CA ARG A 174 -1.12 24.69 1.03
C ARG A 174 0.20 25.43 0.86
N SER A 175 1.11 25.33 1.84
CA SER A 175 2.34 26.15 1.90
C SER A 175 3.39 25.75 0.87
N ARG A 176 3.34 24.52 0.36
CA ARG A 176 4.32 23.96 -0.57
C ARG A 176 3.77 23.77 -1.99
N ASP A 177 2.56 24.23 -2.27
CA ASP A 177 1.86 24.07 -3.56
C ASP A 177 1.73 22.60 -4.03
N TYR A 178 1.49 21.68 -3.09
CA TYR A 178 1.22 20.30 -3.42
C TYR A 178 -0.18 20.14 -4.03
N ASN A 179 -0.34 19.13 -4.91
CA ASN A 179 -1.63 18.81 -5.52
C ASN A 179 -2.52 17.98 -4.59
N GLY A 180 -1.96 17.45 -3.50
CA GLY A 180 -2.65 16.64 -2.52
C GLY A 180 -1.71 16.11 -1.46
N VAL A 181 -2.16 15.10 -0.72
CA VAL A 181 -1.38 14.33 0.26
C VAL A 181 -1.69 12.86 0.07
N ASN A 182 -0.67 12.00 0.16
CA ASN A 182 -0.80 10.56 0.24
C ASN A 182 -0.54 10.10 1.68
N LEU A 183 -1.50 9.41 2.28
CA LEU A 183 -1.40 8.85 3.63
C LEU A 183 -0.98 7.39 3.53
N ASP A 184 0.23 7.08 3.94
CA ASP A 184 0.84 5.75 3.85
C ASP A 184 1.21 5.26 5.24
N PHE A 185 0.20 4.83 5.98
CA PHE A 185 0.33 4.39 7.37
C PHE A 185 0.31 2.87 7.43
N GLU A 186 1.47 2.28 7.75
CA GLU A 186 1.69 0.85 7.73
C GLU A 186 1.98 0.27 9.11
N GLU A 187 2.73 1.00 9.92
CA GLU A 187 3.20 0.53 11.22
C GLU A 187 2.02 0.25 12.18
N PHE A 188 0.91 1.02 12.05
CA PHE A 188 -0.27 0.77 12.88
C PHE A 188 -0.94 -0.59 12.60
N ALA A 189 -0.73 -1.19 11.44
CA ALA A 189 -1.21 -2.53 11.09
C ALA A 189 -0.24 -3.65 11.53
N LEU A 190 1.03 -3.31 11.79
CA LEU A 190 2.05 -4.26 12.21
C LEU A 190 1.88 -4.64 13.68
N ASP A 191 2.33 -5.86 14.02
CA ASP A 191 2.40 -6.40 15.38
C ASP A 191 1.12 -6.33 16.22
N ARG A 192 -0.04 -6.17 15.56
CA ARG A 192 -1.36 -6.06 16.24
C ARG A 192 -1.70 -7.24 17.13
N ALA A 193 -1.20 -8.44 16.80
CA ALA A 193 -1.43 -9.64 17.60
C ALA A 193 -0.84 -9.55 19.03
N HIS A 194 0.14 -8.68 19.23
CA HIS A 194 0.86 -8.52 20.50
C HIS A 194 0.61 -7.18 21.20
N ARG A 195 -0.26 -6.33 20.65
CA ARG A 195 -0.54 -4.99 21.18
C ARG A 195 -1.69 -4.99 22.16
N ALA A 196 -1.54 -4.18 23.21
CA ALA A 196 -2.61 -3.88 24.16
C ALA A 196 -3.53 -2.80 23.57
N GLY A 197 -4.47 -3.21 22.75
CA GLY A 197 -5.49 -2.32 22.19
C GLY A 197 -6.25 -3.05 21.09
N PRO A 198 -7.57 -2.86 21.01
CA PRO A 198 -8.36 -3.62 20.04
C PRO A 198 -8.04 -3.13 18.63
N ALA A 199 -7.53 -4.03 17.78
CA ALA A 199 -7.37 -3.75 16.36
C ALA A 199 -8.70 -3.38 15.69
N ASP A 200 -9.83 -3.79 16.27
CA ASP A 200 -11.17 -3.36 15.86
C ASP A 200 -11.40 -1.85 16.07
N GLU A 201 -10.88 -1.26 17.15
CA GLU A 201 -10.98 0.17 17.39
C GLU A 201 -10.17 0.97 16.37
N ALA A 202 -8.94 0.56 16.08
CA ALA A 202 -8.11 1.17 15.05
C ALA A 202 -8.75 1.05 13.66
N ALA A 203 -9.32 -0.12 13.32
CA ALA A 203 -10.04 -0.34 12.06
C ALA A 203 -11.27 0.57 11.91
N ALA A 204 -11.93 0.92 13.01
CA ALA A 204 -13.07 1.83 12.99
C ALA A 204 -12.65 3.33 12.96
N LEU A 205 -11.58 3.69 13.65
CA LEU A 205 -11.13 5.08 13.79
C LEU A 205 -10.28 5.56 12.60
N TYR A 206 -9.54 4.67 11.95
CA TYR A 206 -8.65 5.04 10.83
C TYR A 206 -9.42 5.64 9.64
N PRO A 207 -10.49 5.02 9.11
CA PRO A 207 -11.26 5.63 8.03
C PRO A 207 -11.89 6.97 8.41
N ALA A 208 -12.29 7.13 9.68
CA ALA A 208 -12.82 8.41 10.17
C ALA A 208 -11.75 9.51 10.15
N PHE A 209 -10.51 9.19 10.57
CA PHE A 209 -9.38 10.10 10.49
C PHE A 209 -9.02 10.46 9.04
N VAL A 210 -8.93 9.47 8.16
CA VAL A 210 -8.70 9.68 6.72
C VAL A 210 -9.80 10.59 6.14
N GLY A 211 -11.06 10.34 6.49
CA GLY A 211 -12.19 11.17 6.06
C GLY A 211 -12.10 12.62 6.55
N ASP A 212 -11.60 12.85 7.77
CA ASP A 212 -11.36 14.20 8.29
C ASP A 212 -10.26 14.92 7.47
N VAL A 213 -9.18 14.22 7.15
CA VAL A 213 -8.08 14.75 6.32
C VAL A 213 -8.57 15.07 4.90
N CYS A 214 -9.25 14.11 4.25
CA CYS A 214 -9.73 14.29 2.87
C CYS A 214 -10.71 15.47 2.76
N ARG A 215 -11.69 15.52 3.64
CA ARG A 215 -12.63 16.66 3.67
C ARG A 215 -11.91 18.01 3.83
N ALA A 216 -10.91 18.07 4.69
CA ALA A 216 -10.17 19.30 4.91
C ALA A 216 -9.29 19.67 3.72
N LEU A 217 -8.65 18.71 3.04
CA LEU A 217 -7.89 18.93 1.80
C LEU A 217 -8.81 19.42 0.66
N HIS A 218 -10.01 18.86 0.53
CA HIS A 218 -10.99 19.29 -0.47
C HIS A 218 -11.42 20.75 -0.28
N THR A 219 -11.43 21.29 0.96
CA THR A 219 -11.74 22.72 1.19
C THR A 219 -10.72 23.68 0.57
N ILE A 220 -9.55 23.18 0.22
CA ILE A 220 -8.46 23.95 -0.42
C ILE A 220 -8.12 23.42 -1.83
N ASP A 221 -9.02 22.63 -2.43
CA ASP A 221 -8.88 22.04 -3.77
C ASP A 221 -7.60 21.19 -3.89
N ARG A 222 -7.39 20.30 -2.92
CA ARG A 222 -6.28 19.33 -2.89
C ARG A 222 -6.81 17.91 -2.76
N SER A 223 -6.19 16.98 -3.49
CA SER A 223 -6.57 15.57 -3.48
C SER A 223 -6.06 14.86 -2.21
N CYS A 224 -6.74 13.77 -1.89
CA CYS A 224 -6.45 12.89 -0.80
C CYS A 224 -6.26 11.46 -1.30
N THR A 225 -5.06 10.93 -1.18
CA THR A 225 -4.72 9.56 -1.52
C THR A 225 -4.44 8.78 -0.24
N VAL A 226 -4.78 7.51 -0.22
CA VAL A 226 -4.43 6.60 0.87
C VAL A 226 -3.77 5.34 0.31
N THR A 227 -2.65 4.96 0.91
CA THR A 227 -1.95 3.71 0.60
C THR A 227 -2.34 2.66 1.63
N VAL A 228 -2.59 1.43 1.18
CA VAL A 228 -3.02 0.33 2.03
C VAL A 228 -2.34 -0.98 1.65
N MET A 229 -2.14 -1.83 2.64
CA MET A 229 -1.64 -3.19 2.41
C MET A 229 -2.64 -4.06 1.67
N ALA A 230 -2.12 -5.02 0.88
CA ALA A 230 -2.93 -5.95 0.12
C ALA A 230 -3.82 -6.84 1.00
N ARG A 231 -5.04 -7.10 0.51
CA ARG A 231 -5.98 -8.07 1.09
C ARG A 231 -6.52 -8.97 -0.01
N THR A 232 -6.67 -10.25 0.31
CA THR A 232 -7.24 -11.26 -0.60
C THR A 232 -8.63 -11.70 -0.17
N SER A 233 -9.11 -11.27 1.00
CA SER A 233 -10.42 -11.64 1.54
C SER A 233 -10.86 -10.71 2.67
N ALA A 234 -12.11 -10.86 3.10
CA ALA A 234 -12.65 -10.19 4.28
C ALA A 234 -12.19 -10.82 5.60
N ALA A 235 -11.42 -11.90 5.57
CA ALA A 235 -11.01 -12.61 6.78
C ALA A 235 -10.17 -11.71 7.70
N ARG A 236 -10.50 -11.75 8.99
CA ARG A 236 -9.78 -11.04 10.04
C ARG A 236 -8.71 -11.94 10.63
N VAL A 237 -7.70 -12.28 9.84
CA VAL A 237 -6.59 -13.13 10.24
C VAL A 237 -5.31 -12.30 10.29
N TYR A 238 -4.43 -12.65 11.22
CA TYR A 238 -3.10 -12.05 11.27
C TYR A 238 -2.19 -12.75 10.26
N TRP A 239 -1.79 -12.04 9.24
CA TRP A 239 -0.83 -12.53 8.29
C TRP A 239 0.54 -12.65 8.95
N ARG A 240 1.16 -13.81 8.83
CA ARG A 240 2.45 -14.14 9.50
C ARG A 240 2.42 -13.85 11.01
N ASN A 241 1.29 -14.03 11.68
CA ASN A 241 1.08 -13.80 13.10
C ASN A 241 1.37 -12.38 13.61
N LYS A 242 1.56 -11.41 12.71
CA LYS A 242 1.90 -10.04 13.09
C LYS A 242 1.03 -9.00 12.39
N LEU A 243 0.84 -9.14 11.10
CA LEU A 243 0.24 -8.13 10.26
C LEU A 243 -1.29 -8.25 10.21
N ALA A 244 -1.98 -7.21 10.66
CA ALA A 244 -3.43 -7.15 10.65
C ALA A 244 -3.95 -6.34 9.46
N THR A 245 -3.78 -6.81 8.22
CA THR A 245 -4.20 -6.08 7.01
C THR A 245 -5.69 -5.75 6.99
N TRP A 246 -6.50 -6.45 7.77
CA TRP A 246 -7.93 -6.20 7.91
C TRP A 246 -8.29 -4.90 8.65
N VAL A 247 -7.32 -4.22 9.31
CA VAL A 247 -7.52 -2.88 9.88
C VAL A 247 -7.78 -1.82 8.79
N TYR A 248 -7.38 -2.08 7.55
CA TYR A 248 -7.77 -1.25 6.42
C TYR A 248 -9.17 -1.68 5.94
N ASP A 249 -10.18 -0.93 6.37
CA ASP A 249 -11.53 -1.08 5.82
C ASP A 249 -11.57 -0.45 4.42
N TYR A 250 -11.42 -1.31 3.41
CA TYR A 250 -11.33 -0.92 2.01
C TYR A 250 -12.53 -0.09 1.57
N SER A 251 -13.75 -0.54 1.92
CA SER A 251 -14.98 0.15 1.55
C SER A 251 -15.04 1.55 2.16
N ALA A 252 -14.80 1.65 3.49
CA ALA A 252 -14.86 2.92 4.20
C ALA A 252 -13.77 3.90 3.74
N LEU A 253 -12.56 3.41 3.42
CA LEU A 253 -11.48 4.26 2.89
C LEU A 253 -11.81 4.76 1.48
N ALA A 254 -12.34 3.91 0.62
CA ALA A 254 -12.71 4.30 -0.75
C ALA A 254 -13.91 5.28 -0.81
N GLU A 255 -14.76 5.32 0.23
CA GLU A 255 -15.82 6.33 0.33
C GLU A 255 -15.27 7.75 0.50
N VAL A 256 -14.15 7.90 1.21
CA VAL A 256 -13.63 9.19 1.63
C VAL A 256 -12.42 9.67 0.83
N ALA A 257 -11.57 8.76 0.35
CA ALA A 257 -10.38 9.09 -0.44
C ALA A 257 -10.71 9.30 -1.92
N ASP A 258 -9.90 10.11 -2.60
CA ASP A 258 -9.96 10.27 -4.07
C ASP A 258 -9.29 9.10 -4.78
N ARG A 259 -8.23 8.57 -4.18
CA ARG A 259 -7.46 7.42 -4.68
C ARG A 259 -7.06 6.49 -3.53
N VAL A 260 -7.06 5.20 -3.82
CA VAL A 260 -6.56 4.15 -2.92
C VAL A 260 -5.49 3.35 -3.65
N GLN A 261 -4.29 3.33 -3.10
CA GLN A 261 -3.14 2.61 -3.65
C GLN A 261 -2.98 1.29 -2.92
N ILE A 262 -3.02 0.17 -3.64
CA ILE A 262 -2.93 -1.16 -3.07
C ILE A 262 -1.52 -1.70 -3.23
N MET A 263 -0.78 -1.89 -2.15
CA MET A 263 0.56 -2.47 -2.13
C MET A 263 0.51 -3.98 -2.39
N ALA A 264 0.37 -4.37 -3.65
CA ALA A 264 0.22 -5.77 -4.07
C ALA A 264 1.57 -6.48 -4.24
N TYR A 265 2.42 -6.43 -3.22
CA TYR A 265 3.74 -7.05 -3.16
C TYR A 265 4.09 -7.49 -1.73
N ASP A 266 5.30 -8.04 -1.54
CA ASP A 266 5.81 -8.57 -0.27
C ASP A 266 5.07 -9.82 0.26
N GLU A 267 4.46 -10.64 -0.65
CA GLU A 267 3.99 -11.97 -0.26
C GLU A 267 5.16 -12.84 0.26
N HIS A 268 6.32 -12.74 -0.41
CA HIS A 268 7.58 -13.21 0.14
C HIS A 268 8.53 -12.02 0.37
N ALA A 269 9.02 -11.91 1.60
CA ALA A 269 9.80 -10.78 2.08
C ALA A 269 10.77 -11.23 3.19
N PRO A 270 11.56 -10.35 3.83
CA PRO A 270 12.37 -10.72 4.97
C PRO A 270 11.58 -11.48 6.05
N GLY A 271 12.12 -12.60 6.50
CA GLY A 271 11.47 -13.49 7.46
C GLY A 271 10.64 -14.63 6.84
N THR A 272 10.55 -14.71 5.50
CA THR A 272 9.96 -15.86 4.80
C THR A 272 11.01 -16.73 4.14
N ALA A 273 10.60 -17.89 3.64
CA ALA A 273 11.37 -18.66 2.66
C ALA A 273 11.51 -17.85 1.35
N PRO A 274 12.59 -18.10 0.57
CA PRO A 274 12.70 -17.52 -0.77
C PRO A 274 11.47 -17.83 -1.63
N GLY A 275 10.96 -16.81 -2.30
CA GLY A 275 9.78 -16.93 -3.15
C GLY A 275 9.49 -15.62 -3.90
N PRO A 276 8.51 -15.63 -4.80
CA PRO A 276 8.13 -14.46 -5.58
C PRO A 276 7.62 -13.32 -4.69
N VAL A 277 8.04 -12.09 -4.98
CA VAL A 277 7.65 -10.89 -4.22
C VAL A 277 6.17 -10.60 -4.36
N ALA A 278 5.64 -10.76 -5.56
CA ALA A 278 4.23 -10.55 -5.87
C ALA A 278 3.70 -11.70 -6.76
N PRO A 279 3.51 -12.92 -6.22
CA PRO A 279 3.05 -14.07 -6.99
C PRO A 279 1.80 -13.73 -7.81
N PHE A 280 1.81 -13.93 -9.12
CA PHE A 280 0.69 -13.50 -9.97
C PHE A 280 -0.68 -14.05 -9.51
N PRO A 281 -0.81 -15.35 -9.12
CA PRO A 281 -2.08 -15.86 -8.59
C PRO A 281 -2.54 -15.20 -7.28
N TRP A 282 -1.61 -14.70 -6.48
CA TRP A 282 -1.93 -13.95 -5.28
C TRP A 282 -2.36 -12.52 -5.64
N VAL A 283 -1.68 -11.86 -6.58
CA VAL A 283 -2.10 -10.54 -7.09
C VAL A 283 -3.50 -10.61 -7.73
N GLU A 284 -3.82 -11.69 -8.46
CA GLU A 284 -5.19 -11.92 -8.97
C GLU A 284 -6.23 -11.95 -7.84
N GLN A 285 -5.93 -12.60 -6.70
CA GLN A 285 -6.82 -12.62 -5.54
C GLN A 285 -6.96 -11.23 -4.92
N VAL A 286 -5.86 -10.46 -4.83
CA VAL A 286 -5.87 -9.07 -4.35
C VAL A 286 -6.77 -8.21 -5.26
N VAL A 287 -6.59 -8.28 -6.57
CA VAL A 287 -7.38 -7.53 -7.55
C VAL A 287 -8.85 -7.93 -7.49
N HIS A 288 -9.15 -9.22 -7.38
CA HIS A 288 -10.52 -9.71 -7.25
C HIS A 288 -11.21 -9.18 -5.99
N TYR A 289 -10.53 -9.29 -4.82
CA TYR A 289 -11.09 -8.80 -3.56
C TYR A 289 -11.28 -7.28 -3.57
N THR A 290 -10.31 -6.55 -4.09
CA THR A 290 -10.37 -5.08 -4.22
C THR A 290 -11.53 -4.67 -5.11
N SER A 291 -11.70 -5.30 -6.28
CA SER A 291 -12.81 -5.01 -7.21
C SER A 291 -14.20 -5.31 -6.61
N ALA A 292 -14.27 -6.24 -5.67
CA ALA A 292 -15.52 -6.56 -4.97
C ALA A 292 -15.84 -5.59 -3.81
N THR A 293 -14.86 -4.79 -3.35
CA THR A 293 -14.98 -3.98 -2.13
C THR A 293 -14.83 -2.48 -2.35
N MET A 294 -14.28 -2.06 -3.49
CA MET A 294 -14.04 -0.65 -3.81
C MET A 294 -14.53 -0.28 -5.22
N PRO A 295 -14.90 1.00 -5.45
CA PRO A 295 -15.00 1.55 -6.81
C PRO A 295 -13.65 1.47 -7.52
N VAL A 296 -13.58 0.67 -8.58
CA VAL A 296 -12.33 0.36 -9.29
C VAL A 296 -11.67 1.59 -9.94
N ASP A 297 -12.45 2.61 -10.28
CA ASP A 297 -12.00 3.89 -10.83
C ASP A 297 -11.28 4.79 -9.82
N LYS A 298 -11.24 4.39 -8.55
CA LYS A 298 -10.44 5.05 -7.50
C LYS A 298 -9.17 4.27 -7.13
N VAL A 299 -8.93 3.10 -7.71
CA VAL A 299 -7.86 2.19 -7.27
C VAL A 299 -6.65 2.27 -8.18
N ASP A 300 -5.46 2.36 -7.59
CA ASP A 300 -4.17 2.09 -8.22
C ASP A 300 -3.57 0.80 -7.68
N LEU A 301 -3.07 -0.05 -8.57
CA LEU A 301 -2.30 -1.23 -8.18
C LEU A 301 -0.82 -0.85 -8.08
N ALA A 302 -0.22 -0.98 -6.91
CA ALA A 302 1.20 -0.73 -6.75
C ALA A 302 2.03 -1.90 -7.28
N LEU A 303 3.08 -1.56 -8.03
CA LEU A 303 4.02 -2.45 -8.70
C LEU A 303 5.39 -2.36 -8.03
N ALA A 304 6.00 -3.49 -7.72
CA ALA A 304 7.33 -3.52 -7.13
C ALA A 304 8.43 -3.30 -8.18
N ALA A 305 9.33 -2.37 -7.95
CA ALA A 305 10.54 -2.19 -8.76
C ALA A 305 11.77 -2.84 -8.08
N TYR A 306 11.54 -3.96 -7.42
CA TYR A 306 12.55 -4.62 -6.57
C TYR A 306 12.26 -6.11 -6.41
N GLY A 307 13.10 -6.74 -5.64
CA GLY A 307 12.97 -8.08 -5.13
C GLY A 307 13.85 -8.31 -3.92
N TYR A 308 14.11 -9.55 -3.62
CA TYR A 308 14.96 -9.91 -2.50
C TYR A 308 16.00 -10.93 -2.92
N ASP A 309 17.14 -10.85 -2.24
CA ASP A 309 18.27 -11.78 -2.31
C ASP A 309 18.35 -12.54 -0.98
N TRP A 310 18.00 -13.83 -1.01
CA TRP A 310 18.01 -14.71 0.14
C TRP A 310 19.26 -15.53 0.21
N SER A 311 19.88 -15.54 1.37
CA SER A 311 20.89 -16.51 1.76
C SER A 311 20.57 -17.09 3.13
N ARG A 312 21.34 -18.06 3.60
CA ARG A 312 21.11 -18.77 4.86
C ARG A 312 20.86 -17.78 6.04
N GLY A 313 19.60 -17.60 6.40
CA GLY A 313 19.17 -16.73 7.53
C GLY A 313 19.27 -15.23 7.30
N GLN A 314 19.58 -14.79 6.08
CA GLN A 314 19.64 -13.37 5.71
C GLN A 314 18.83 -13.13 4.44
N THR A 315 18.14 -12.01 4.41
CA THR A 315 17.41 -11.52 3.24
C THR A 315 17.78 -10.05 3.07
N SER A 316 18.22 -9.70 1.87
CA SER A 316 18.56 -8.33 1.51
C SER A 316 17.63 -7.85 0.39
N PRO A 317 17.08 -6.65 0.48
CA PRO A 317 16.37 -6.07 -0.64
C PRO A 317 17.34 -5.79 -1.79
N ILE A 318 16.84 -5.94 -3.02
CA ILE A 318 17.59 -5.66 -4.24
C ILE A 318 16.66 -4.99 -5.25
N THR A 319 17.06 -3.85 -5.82
CA THR A 319 16.26 -3.22 -6.88
C THR A 319 16.28 -4.05 -8.15
N SER A 320 15.29 -3.87 -9.02
CA SER A 320 15.26 -4.58 -10.30
C SER A 320 16.51 -4.30 -11.15
N ARG A 321 17.06 -3.07 -11.08
CA ARG A 321 18.35 -2.71 -11.70
C ARG A 321 19.50 -3.49 -11.12
N GLN A 322 19.61 -3.50 -9.78
CA GLN A 322 20.69 -4.24 -9.09
C GLN A 322 20.60 -5.75 -9.35
N ALA A 323 19.39 -6.31 -9.46
CA ALA A 323 19.22 -7.72 -9.80
C ALA A 323 19.77 -8.02 -11.20
N ALA A 324 19.48 -7.17 -12.19
CA ALA A 324 20.06 -7.30 -13.54
C ALA A 324 21.59 -7.14 -13.54
N GLU A 325 22.13 -6.20 -12.78
CA GLU A 325 23.59 -6.04 -12.61
C GLU A 325 24.22 -7.26 -11.94
N LEU A 326 23.58 -7.82 -10.92
CA LEU A 326 24.06 -9.00 -10.20
C LEU A 326 24.10 -10.24 -11.10
N VAL A 327 23.14 -10.39 -12.02
CA VAL A 327 23.17 -11.43 -13.06
C VAL A 327 24.45 -11.33 -13.89
N VAL A 328 24.81 -10.14 -14.36
CA VAL A 328 26.02 -9.92 -15.14
C VAL A 328 27.28 -10.19 -14.31
N GLN A 329 27.32 -9.69 -13.07
CA GLN A 329 28.48 -9.82 -12.18
C GLN A 329 28.77 -11.28 -11.79
N THR A 330 27.72 -12.08 -11.62
CA THR A 330 27.83 -13.45 -11.13
C THR A 330 27.83 -14.51 -12.23
N GLY A 331 27.48 -14.12 -13.46
CA GLY A 331 27.23 -15.05 -14.56
C GLY A 331 26.03 -15.97 -14.34
N ALA A 332 25.11 -15.58 -13.44
CA ALA A 332 23.90 -16.33 -13.18
C ALA A 332 22.99 -16.38 -14.41
N SER A 333 22.17 -17.41 -14.49
CA SER A 333 21.17 -17.57 -15.57
C SER A 333 19.78 -17.35 -14.99
N PRO A 334 19.14 -16.19 -15.25
CA PRO A 334 17.77 -15.95 -14.84
C PRO A 334 16.80 -16.93 -15.52
N SER A 335 15.73 -17.25 -14.81
CA SER A 335 14.64 -18.07 -15.31
C SER A 335 13.30 -17.45 -14.97
N TRP A 336 12.42 -17.39 -15.96
CA TRP A 336 11.06 -16.93 -15.78
C TRP A 336 10.20 -18.04 -15.18
N ASN A 337 9.61 -17.80 -14.02
CA ASN A 337 8.62 -18.69 -13.46
C ASN A 337 7.23 -18.32 -14.01
N ALA A 338 6.75 -19.11 -14.98
CA ALA A 338 5.52 -18.81 -15.69
C ALA A 338 4.26 -18.86 -14.79
N SER A 339 4.26 -19.69 -13.74
CA SER A 339 3.11 -19.80 -12.83
C SER A 339 3.02 -18.63 -11.84
N GLN A 340 4.14 -17.99 -11.55
CA GLN A 340 4.22 -16.84 -10.64
C GLN A 340 4.35 -15.51 -11.39
N ALA A 341 4.61 -15.57 -12.70
CA ALA A 341 4.92 -14.44 -13.56
C ALA A 341 6.01 -13.54 -12.97
N GLU A 342 7.10 -14.14 -12.49
CA GLU A 342 8.22 -13.44 -11.87
C GLU A 342 9.55 -14.09 -12.22
N GLU A 343 10.61 -13.32 -12.22
CA GLU A 343 11.94 -13.79 -12.56
C GLU A 343 12.72 -14.21 -11.32
N THR A 344 13.51 -15.29 -11.45
CA THR A 344 14.34 -15.80 -10.37
C THR A 344 15.67 -16.30 -10.91
N PHE A 345 16.70 -16.24 -10.09
CA PHE A 345 17.99 -16.88 -10.35
C PHE A 345 18.69 -17.30 -9.06
N HIS A 346 19.71 -18.11 -9.25
CA HIS A 346 20.58 -18.57 -8.18
C HIS A 346 22.04 -18.24 -8.52
N TYR A 347 22.81 -17.90 -7.50
CA TYR A 347 24.25 -17.75 -7.61
C TYR A 347 24.96 -18.23 -6.35
N THR A 348 26.27 -18.39 -6.44
CA THR A 348 27.12 -18.75 -5.30
C THR A 348 28.18 -17.69 -5.11
N SER A 349 28.28 -17.16 -3.91
CA SER A 349 29.33 -16.23 -3.51
C SER A 349 29.88 -16.62 -2.16
N HIS A 350 31.21 -16.59 -1.98
CA HIS A 350 31.88 -16.97 -0.74
C HIS A 350 31.41 -18.32 -0.15
N ARG A 351 31.22 -19.33 -1.02
CA ARG A 351 30.70 -20.66 -0.67
C ARG A 351 29.27 -20.67 -0.12
N ARG A 352 28.52 -19.60 -0.27
CA ARG A 352 27.09 -19.50 0.10
C ARG A 352 26.25 -19.49 -1.16
N ARG A 353 25.14 -20.25 -1.15
CA ARG A 353 24.12 -20.19 -2.19
C ARG A 353 23.14 -19.08 -1.88
N TYR A 354 22.80 -18.31 -2.90
CA TYR A 354 21.82 -17.24 -2.90
C TYR A 354 20.68 -17.57 -3.84
N THR A 355 19.50 -17.09 -3.52
CA THR A 355 18.30 -17.17 -4.35
C THR A 355 17.71 -15.78 -4.47
N VAL A 356 17.53 -15.31 -5.69
CA VAL A 356 16.92 -14.01 -5.98
C VAL A 356 15.57 -14.23 -6.66
N TRP A 357 14.56 -13.50 -6.20
CA TRP A 357 13.30 -13.29 -6.89
C TRP A 357 13.10 -11.79 -7.02
N TYR A 358 12.66 -11.32 -8.19
CA TYR A 358 12.48 -9.88 -8.41
C TYR A 358 11.49 -9.58 -9.54
N GLU A 359 10.85 -8.43 -9.43
CA GLU A 359 9.95 -7.90 -10.45
C GLU A 359 10.76 -7.18 -11.54
N ASN A 360 10.82 -7.76 -12.75
CA ASN A 360 11.36 -7.09 -13.93
C ASN A 360 10.26 -6.37 -14.74
N ALA A 361 10.61 -5.79 -15.87
CA ALA A 361 9.66 -5.08 -16.73
C ALA A 361 8.50 -5.96 -17.19
N ARG A 362 8.73 -7.23 -17.50
CA ARG A 362 7.70 -8.18 -17.90
C ARG A 362 6.73 -8.46 -16.75
N ALA A 363 7.26 -8.73 -15.57
CA ALA A 363 6.45 -8.99 -14.38
C ALA A 363 5.51 -7.82 -14.05
N ASN A 364 6.06 -6.61 -14.02
CA ASN A 364 5.28 -5.39 -13.80
C ASN A 364 4.25 -5.14 -14.90
N TYR A 365 4.58 -5.44 -16.15
CA TYR A 365 3.65 -5.29 -17.27
C TYR A 365 2.47 -6.25 -17.16
N ASP A 366 2.70 -7.52 -16.80
CA ASP A 366 1.63 -8.51 -16.61
C ASP A 366 0.65 -8.05 -15.53
N ARG A 367 1.13 -7.49 -14.42
CA ARG A 367 0.30 -6.92 -13.34
C ARG A 367 -0.42 -5.64 -13.77
N ALA A 368 0.23 -4.81 -14.56
CA ALA A 368 -0.41 -3.60 -15.11
C ALA A 368 -1.54 -3.94 -16.09
N ILE A 369 -1.40 -5.00 -16.90
CA ILE A 369 -2.49 -5.53 -17.73
C ILE A 369 -3.66 -6.00 -16.86
N LEU A 370 -3.38 -6.73 -15.79
CA LEU A 370 -4.40 -7.21 -14.86
C LEU A 370 -5.17 -6.03 -14.22
N ALA A 371 -4.47 -5.03 -13.72
CA ALA A 371 -5.08 -3.81 -13.16
C ALA A 371 -5.97 -3.10 -14.18
N LYS A 372 -5.47 -2.93 -15.40
CA LYS A 372 -6.22 -2.32 -16.49
C LYS A 372 -7.47 -3.13 -16.88
N ALA A 373 -7.36 -4.46 -16.94
CA ALA A 373 -8.47 -5.36 -17.24
C ALA A 373 -9.55 -5.31 -16.15
N ALA A 374 -9.14 -5.18 -14.88
CA ALA A 374 -10.04 -4.99 -13.74
C ALA A 374 -10.74 -3.61 -13.72
N GLY A 375 -10.32 -2.68 -14.58
CA GLY A 375 -10.87 -1.32 -14.64
C GLY A 375 -10.27 -0.36 -13.61
N PHE A 376 -9.15 -0.71 -12.97
CA PHE A 376 -8.47 0.17 -12.02
C PHE A 376 -8.07 1.50 -12.67
N ALA A 377 -8.06 2.55 -11.88
CA ALA A 377 -7.74 3.90 -12.31
C ALA A 377 -6.31 4.00 -12.86
N GLY A 378 -5.37 3.29 -12.26
CA GLY A 378 -3.98 3.28 -12.70
C GLY A 378 -3.13 2.24 -12.02
N VAL A 379 -1.83 2.45 -12.12
CA VAL A 379 -0.78 1.72 -11.40
C VAL A 379 0.19 2.70 -10.76
N GLU A 380 0.87 2.27 -9.72
CA GLU A 380 1.93 3.04 -9.07
C GLU A 380 3.20 2.21 -8.93
N VAL A 381 4.35 2.81 -9.20
CA VAL A 381 5.64 2.11 -9.14
C VAL A 381 6.36 2.42 -7.83
N TRP A 382 6.62 1.42 -7.03
CA TRP A 382 7.49 1.47 -5.85
C TRP A 382 8.86 0.91 -6.20
N TYR A 383 9.82 1.71 -6.45
CA TYR A 383 9.88 3.16 -6.58
C TYR A 383 10.60 3.55 -7.87
N ALA A 384 10.40 4.78 -8.34
CA ALA A 384 11.07 5.30 -9.53
C ALA A 384 12.59 5.31 -9.35
N GLY A 385 13.33 4.96 -10.42
CA GLY A 385 14.79 4.84 -10.40
C GLY A 385 15.30 3.47 -9.97
N ALA A 386 14.45 2.63 -9.36
CA ALA A 386 14.78 1.24 -9.00
C ALA A 386 14.32 0.23 -10.06
N GLU A 387 13.37 0.60 -10.87
CA GLU A 387 12.72 -0.25 -11.88
C GLU A 387 13.66 -0.73 -12.98
N ASP A 388 13.30 -1.85 -13.60
CA ASP A 388 13.79 -2.22 -14.92
C ASP A 388 13.29 -1.18 -15.94
N PRO A 389 14.16 -0.37 -16.56
CA PRO A 389 13.73 0.74 -17.43
C PRO A 389 12.92 0.27 -18.66
N ALA A 390 12.97 -1.00 -19.02
CA ALA A 390 12.14 -1.55 -20.09
C ALA A 390 10.65 -1.55 -19.76
N VAL A 391 10.26 -1.30 -18.49
CA VAL A 391 8.84 -1.19 -18.10
C VAL A 391 8.17 0.06 -18.71
N TRP A 392 8.90 1.15 -18.88
CA TRP A 392 8.32 2.43 -19.29
C TRP A 392 7.67 2.43 -20.68
N PRO A 393 8.31 1.90 -21.76
CA PRO A 393 7.62 1.77 -23.04
C PRO A 393 6.39 0.86 -22.98
N LEU A 394 6.39 -0.17 -22.11
CA LEU A 394 5.26 -1.05 -21.92
C LEU A 394 4.10 -0.33 -21.22
N LEU A 395 4.36 0.37 -20.14
CA LEU A 395 3.36 1.18 -19.42
C LEU A 395 2.83 2.32 -20.30
N ARG A 396 3.68 2.94 -21.12
CA ARG A 396 3.24 3.94 -22.08
C ARG A 396 2.24 3.37 -23.09
N GLY A 397 2.45 2.15 -23.56
CA GLY A 397 1.48 1.46 -24.42
C GLY A 397 0.14 1.21 -23.77
N LEU A 398 0.10 1.05 -22.44
CA LEU A 398 -1.14 0.85 -21.68
C LEU A 398 -1.81 2.16 -21.24
N TYR A 399 -1.05 3.17 -20.84
CA TYR A 399 -1.51 4.37 -20.13
C TYR A 399 -1.10 5.68 -20.83
N ALA A 400 -0.72 5.67 -22.13
CA ALA A 400 -0.38 6.89 -22.85
C ALA A 400 -1.52 7.91 -22.76
N ARG A 401 -1.15 9.17 -22.53
CA ARG A 401 -2.03 10.34 -22.52
C ARG A 401 -2.29 10.83 -23.94
#